data_92c60757c2c6430b5a0a0250346bcffa
#
_entry.id   92c60757c2c6430b5a0a0250346bcffa
#
_cell.length_a   1.000
_cell.length_b   1.000
_cell.length_c   1.000
_cell.angle_alpha   90.00
_cell.angle_beta   90.00
_cell.angle_gamma   90.00
#
_symmetry.space_group_name_H-M   'P 1'
#
loop_
_entity.id
_entity.type
_entity.pdbx_description
1 polymer ?
#
loop_
_entity_poly.entity_id
_entity_poly.type
_entity_poly.pdbx_seq_one_letter_code
_entity_poly.pdbx_strand_id
1 'polypeptide(L)'
;MLIRNAVIDGYSGPVDLRLMHGAVQEIGVGLQKGLYESELDLAGDVLSSCPPEMELPKRFRRGAGERGPIRPGSREPFLRLRGQEIVGLIHQHSAD
;
A
#
# COMPACT_ATOMS: atom_id res chain seq x y z
N MET A 1 8.59 -0.01 6.75
CA MET A 1 7.36 0.73 7.12
C MET A 1 6.24 -0.27 7.41
N LEU A 2 5.54 -0.04 8.49
CA LEU A 2 4.38 -0.86 8.83
C LEU A 2 3.12 -0.09 8.51
N ILE A 3 2.29 -0.64 7.63
CA ILE A 3 1.00 -0.06 7.26
C ILE A 3 -0.06 -0.79 8.06
N ARG A 4 -0.92 -0.04 8.76
CA ARG A 4 -1.96 -0.62 9.59
C ARG A 4 -3.34 -0.33 9.05
N ASN A 5 -4.24 -1.26 9.28
CA ASN A 5 -5.67 -1.10 9.03
C ASN A 5 -5.96 -0.77 7.57
N ALA A 6 -5.34 -1.51 6.67
CA ALA A 6 -5.55 -1.36 5.25
C ALA A 6 -6.58 -2.39 4.78
N VAL A 7 -7.50 -1.96 3.92
CA VAL A 7 -8.45 -2.86 3.28
C VAL A 7 -7.87 -3.24 1.94
N ILE A 8 -7.66 -4.53 1.71
CA ILE A 8 -7.12 -5.02 0.45
C ILE A 8 -7.97 -6.19 -0.06
N ASP A 9 -7.90 -6.43 -1.36
CA ASP A 9 -8.64 -7.54 -1.97
C ASP A 9 -8.17 -8.87 -1.40
N GLY A 10 -9.12 -9.76 -1.22
CA GLY A 10 -8.83 -11.11 -0.75
C GLY A 10 -8.86 -11.26 0.76
N TYR A 11 -9.08 -10.19 1.49
CA TYR A 11 -9.15 -10.23 2.95
C TYR A 11 -10.48 -9.66 3.41
N SER A 12 -11.07 -10.28 4.40
CA SER A 12 -12.42 -9.92 4.84
C SER A 12 -12.47 -8.71 5.74
N GLY A 13 -11.34 -8.22 6.21
CA GLY A 13 -11.27 -7.06 7.09
C GLY A 13 -9.96 -6.34 6.94
N PRO A 14 -9.75 -5.28 7.70
CA PRO A 14 -8.49 -4.56 7.63
C PRO A 14 -7.33 -5.43 8.06
N VAL A 15 -6.19 -5.25 7.40
CA VAL A 15 -4.97 -5.99 7.70
C VAL A 15 -3.82 -5.01 7.81
N ASP A 16 -2.72 -5.52 8.36
CA ASP A 16 -1.46 -4.79 8.41
C ASP A 16 -0.52 -5.35 7.35
N LEU A 17 0.32 -4.49 6.79
CA LEU A 17 1.32 -4.89 5.82
C LEU A 17 2.67 -4.31 6.21
N ARG A 18 3.71 -5.09 6.02
CA ARG A 18 5.07 -4.59 6.21
C ARG A 18 5.74 -4.39 4.87
N LEU A 19 6.20 -3.17 4.62
CA LEU A 19 6.95 -2.85 3.41
C LEU A 19 8.44 -2.81 3.76
N MET A 20 9.25 -3.49 2.95
CA MET A 20 10.69 -3.44 3.05
C MET A 20 11.28 -3.43 1.65
N HIS A 21 12.20 -2.50 1.43
CA HIS A 21 12.89 -2.39 0.14
C HIS A 21 11.92 -2.23 -1.03
N GLY A 22 10.85 -1.50 -0.79
CA GLY A 22 9.87 -1.19 -1.84
C GLY A 22 8.90 -2.31 -2.17
N ALA A 23 8.85 -3.36 -1.36
CA ALA A 23 7.96 -4.47 -1.61
C ALA A 23 7.25 -4.90 -0.33
N VAL A 24 6.09 -5.51 -0.49
CA VAL A 24 5.37 -6.08 0.64
C VAL A 24 6.11 -7.31 1.12
N GLN A 25 6.50 -7.31 2.38
CA GLN A 25 7.20 -8.43 2.99
C GLN A 25 6.24 -9.41 3.64
N GLU A 26 5.24 -8.90 4.34
CA GLU A 26 4.27 -9.78 4.98
C GLU A 26 2.94 -9.05 5.15
N ILE A 27 1.87 -9.82 5.24
CA ILE A 27 0.52 -9.32 5.44
C ILE A 27 -0.06 -10.13 6.58
N GLY A 28 -0.72 -9.46 7.52
CA GLY A 28 -1.35 -10.16 8.62
C GLY A 28 -2.16 -9.22 9.47
N VAL A 29 -2.71 -9.75 10.55
CA VAL A 29 -3.50 -8.97 11.50
C VAL A 29 -2.64 -8.81 12.75
N GLY A 30 -2.51 -7.55 13.21
CA GLY A 30 -1.80 -7.29 14.44
C GLY A 30 -0.30 -7.49 14.32
N LEU A 31 0.30 -7.14 13.19
CA LEU A 31 1.74 -7.26 13.04
C LEU A 31 2.45 -6.36 14.05
N GLN A 32 3.55 -6.86 14.58
CA GLN A 32 4.28 -6.15 15.60
C GLN A 32 5.25 -5.18 14.97
N LYS A 33 5.19 -3.92 15.41
CA LYS A 33 6.08 -2.88 14.91
C LYS A 33 7.50 -3.12 15.41
N GLY A 34 8.45 -3.00 14.52
CA GLY A 34 9.86 -3.06 14.87
C GLY A 34 10.32 -1.80 15.58
N LEU A 35 11.49 -1.88 16.19
CA LEU A 35 11.98 -0.83 17.09
C LEU A 35 12.13 0.51 16.39
N TYR A 36 12.63 0.51 15.17
CA TYR A 36 12.85 1.74 14.42
C TYR A 36 11.97 1.83 13.19
N GLU A 37 10.93 1.04 13.14
CA GLU A 37 10.06 0.97 11.98
C GLU A 37 9.07 2.12 12.01
N SER A 38 8.89 2.78 10.87
CA SER A 38 7.84 3.80 10.75
C SER A 38 6.49 3.11 10.61
N GLU A 39 5.45 3.82 10.99
CA GLU A 39 4.11 3.26 11.02
C GLU A 39 3.14 4.25 10.38
N LEU A 40 2.24 3.73 9.55
CA LEU A 40 1.22 4.53 8.90
C LEU A 40 -0.12 3.79 9.05
N ASP A 41 -1.08 4.45 9.69
CA ASP A 41 -2.40 3.87 9.91
C ASP A 41 -3.33 4.39 8.82
N LEU A 42 -3.87 3.50 8.02
CA LEU A 42 -4.80 3.88 6.96
C LEU A 42 -6.23 4.03 7.44
N ALA A 43 -6.51 3.65 8.67
CA ALA A 43 -7.83 3.82 9.28
C ALA A 43 -8.96 3.25 8.42
N GLY A 44 -8.69 2.14 7.74
CA GLY A 44 -9.69 1.48 6.93
C GLY A 44 -9.73 1.90 5.48
N ASP A 45 -8.85 2.80 5.06
CA ASP A 45 -8.76 3.15 3.63
C ASP A 45 -8.30 1.93 2.83
N VAL A 46 -8.70 1.90 1.57
CA VAL A 46 -8.32 0.81 0.67
C VAL A 46 -6.91 1.03 0.18
N LEU A 47 -6.14 -0.03 0.16
CA LEU A 47 -4.83 -0.05 -0.47
C LEU A 47 -4.91 -0.94 -1.70
N SER A 48 -4.48 -0.42 -2.83
CA SER A 48 -4.57 -1.13 -4.10
C SER A 48 -3.29 -0.99 -4.86
N SER A 49 -2.97 -1.97 -5.68
CA SER A 49 -1.85 -1.81 -6.60
C SER A 49 -2.19 -0.74 -7.62
N CYS A 50 -1.16 -0.13 -8.20
CA CYS A 50 -1.34 0.95 -9.15
C CYS A 50 -1.29 0.38 -10.56
N PRO A 51 -2.45 0.12 -11.19
CA PRO A 51 -2.44 -0.47 -12.53
C PRO A 51 -1.98 0.56 -13.56
N PRO A 52 -1.23 0.13 -14.55
CA PRO A 52 -0.69 1.07 -15.54
C PRO A 52 -1.76 1.74 -16.39
N GLU A 53 -2.90 1.10 -16.57
CA GLU A 53 -3.97 1.66 -17.38
C GLU A 53 -4.86 2.62 -16.62
N MET A 54 -4.67 2.77 -15.31
CA MET A 54 -5.49 3.68 -14.54
C MET A 54 -5.12 5.11 -14.86
N GLU A 55 -6.13 5.94 -15.07
CA GLU A 55 -5.89 7.35 -15.29
C GLU A 55 -5.63 8.03 -13.97
N LEU A 56 -4.40 8.43 -13.78
CA LEU A 56 -3.98 9.12 -12.57
C LEU A 56 -3.63 10.56 -12.91
N PRO A 57 -3.74 11.47 -11.93
CA PRO A 57 -3.14 12.78 -12.12
C PRO A 57 -1.68 12.61 -12.51
N LYS A 58 -1.20 13.55 -13.35
CA LYS A 58 0.12 13.42 -13.94
C LYS A 58 1.20 13.20 -12.90
N ARG A 59 1.09 13.85 -11.77
CA ARG A 59 2.08 13.74 -10.70
C ARG A 59 2.18 12.33 -10.11
N PHE A 60 1.16 11.51 -10.33
CA PHE A 60 1.13 10.14 -9.83
C PHE A 60 1.47 9.10 -10.88
N ARG A 61 1.72 9.53 -12.11
CA ARG A 61 2.02 8.60 -13.19
C ARG A 61 3.50 8.28 -13.19
N ARG A 62 3.88 7.42 -12.32
CA ARG A 62 5.28 7.08 -12.19
C ARG A 62 5.40 5.60 -12.33
N GLY A 63 5.88 5.15 -13.43
CA GLY A 63 6.08 3.74 -13.62
C GLY A 63 4.84 2.97 -13.26
N ALA A 64 4.77 1.80 -13.70
CA ALA A 64 3.62 0.96 -13.43
C ALA A 64 3.83 0.23 -12.12
N GLY A 65 2.86 0.28 -11.25
CA GLY A 65 2.80 -0.65 -10.16
C GLY A 65 2.37 -2.00 -10.67
N GLU A 66 2.41 -2.97 -9.81
CA GLU A 66 1.93 -4.29 -10.17
C GLU A 66 0.43 -4.31 -10.24
N ARG A 67 -0.09 -5.15 -11.09
CA ARG A 67 -1.51 -5.36 -11.20
C ARG A 67 -1.96 -6.47 -10.28
N GLY A 68 -3.25 -6.46 -9.97
CA GLY A 68 -3.87 -7.54 -9.24
C GLY A 68 -3.81 -7.34 -7.75
N PRO A 69 -4.18 -8.35 -6.99
CA PRO A 69 -4.26 -8.22 -5.55
C PRO A 69 -2.89 -8.04 -4.93
N ILE A 70 -2.87 -7.26 -3.86
CA ILE A 70 -1.64 -7.07 -3.10
C ILE A 70 -1.33 -8.35 -2.33
N ARG A 71 -0.10 -8.79 -2.41
CA ARG A 71 0.37 -10.00 -1.74
C ARG A 71 1.84 -9.82 -1.40
N PRO A 72 2.43 -10.70 -0.61
CA PRO A 72 3.87 -10.63 -0.37
C PRO A 72 4.63 -10.67 -1.68
N GLY A 73 5.56 -9.75 -1.83
CA GLY A 73 6.29 -9.56 -3.07
C GLY A 73 5.77 -8.45 -3.95
N SER A 74 4.55 -7.97 -3.74
CA SER A 74 4.02 -6.85 -4.51
C SER A 74 4.86 -5.63 -4.28
N ARG A 75 5.10 -4.88 -5.36
CA ARG A 75 6.02 -3.74 -5.30
C ARG A 75 5.25 -2.43 -5.33
N GLU A 76 5.80 -1.45 -4.64
CA GLU A 76 5.27 -0.09 -4.65
C GLU A 76 5.40 0.54 -6.03
N PRO A 77 4.63 1.57 -6.32
CA PRO A 77 3.75 2.30 -5.40
C PRO A 77 2.39 1.63 -5.27
N PHE A 78 1.71 2.00 -4.20
CA PHE A 78 0.34 1.55 -3.98
C PHE A 78 -0.58 2.76 -3.89
N LEU A 79 -1.83 2.58 -4.33
CA LEU A 79 -2.84 3.62 -4.23
C LEU A 79 -3.55 3.53 -2.90
N ARG A 80 -3.73 4.68 -2.26
CA ARG A 80 -4.59 4.80 -1.09
C ARG A 80 -5.90 5.42 -1.52
N LEU A 81 -7.00 4.72 -1.25
CA LEU A 81 -8.32 5.13 -1.70
C LEU A 81 -9.26 5.28 -0.51
N ARG A 82 -10.07 6.31 -0.57
CA ARG A 82 -11.15 6.48 0.39
C ARG A 82 -12.44 6.52 -0.40
N GLY A 83 -13.23 5.46 -0.28
CA GLY A 83 -14.32 5.25 -1.21
C GLY A 83 -13.76 5.01 -2.59
N GLN A 84 -14.15 5.82 -3.55
CA GLN A 84 -13.61 5.72 -4.91
C GLN A 84 -12.59 6.81 -5.21
N GLU A 85 -12.23 7.58 -4.21
CA GLU A 85 -11.33 8.72 -4.41
C GLU A 85 -9.90 8.34 -4.07
N ILE A 86 -8.97 8.68 -4.96
CA ILE A 86 -7.56 8.50 -4.69
C ILE A 86 -7.12 9.62 -3.75
N VAL A 87 -6.68 9.25 -2.56
CA VAL A 87 -6.22 10.23 -1.59
C VAL A 87 -4.71 10.27 -1.46
N GLY A 88 -4.01 9.35 -2.12
CA GLY A 88 -2.57 9.41 -2.11
C GLY A 88 -1.92 8.20 -2.72
N LEU A 89 -0.61 8.27 -2.80
CA LEU A 89 0.24 7.13 -3.14
C LEU A 89 1.05 6.76 -1.91
N ILE A 90 1.30 5.49 -1.76
CA ILE A 90 2.11 4.98 -0.67
C ILE A 90 3.33 4.30 -1.26
N HIS A 91 4.50 4.76 -0.86
CA HIS A 91 5.74 4.09 -1.19
C HIS A 91 6.74 4.37 -0.08
N GLN A 92 7.58 3.39 0.17
CA GLN A 92 8.56 3.47 1.23
C GLN A 92 9.73 4.36 0.86
N HIS A 93 10.09 4.33 -0.40
CA HIS A 93 11.11 5.23 -0.91
C HIS A 93 10.50 6.59 -1.11
N SER A 94 10.58 7.42 -0.13
CA SER A 94 10.29 8.81 -0.40
C SER A 94 11.32 9.30 -1.38
N ALA A 95 10.93 10.25 -2.17
CA ALA A 95 11.83 10.84 -3.13
C ALA A 95 12.78 11.77 -2.41
N ASP A 96 13.68 11.24 -1.78
CA ASP A 96 14.69 12.06 -1.12
C ASP A 96 15.78 12.50 -2.06
#